data_349e7c793e2e59df7d99a894d78be7e0
#
_entry.id   349e7c793e2e59df7d99a894d78be7e0
#
_cell.length_a   1.000
_cell.length_b   1.000
_cell.length_c   1.000
_cell.angle_alpha   90.00
_cell.angle_beta   90.00
_cell.angle_gamma   90.00
#
_symmetry.space_group_name_H-M   'P 1'
#
loop_
_entity.id
_entity.type
_entity.pdbx_description
1 polymer ?
#
loop_
_entity_poly.entity_id
_entity_poly.type
_entity_poly.pdbx_seq_one_letter_code
_entity_poly.pdbx_strand_id
1 'polypeptide(L)'
;TQGVSSAASDVYKRQVHTKGGKRLASFGVVTKKLLKAFDIDNEVYYADLNWKELMKAIRSVKISYKEISKFPAVKRDLALLLDKNVQFAEIEKIAYDTEKKLLKEVELFDVYEGKNLEPGKKSYAVSFLLQDESQTLNDKMIDKIMSKLVKNLEDKLGAKLR
;
A
#
# COMPACT_ATOMS: atom_id res chain seq x y z
N THR A 1 -25.36 -17.79 20.65
CA THR A 1 -24.43 -17.08 19.77
C THR A 1 -24.25 -17.76 18.42
N GLN A 2 -25.36 -18.00 17.72
CA GLN A 2 -25.37 -18.55 16.36
C GLN A 2 -25.90 -17.48 15.39
N GLY A 3 -25.25 -16.39 15.21
CA GLY A 3 -25.78 -15.32 14.34
C GLY A 3 -24.78 -14.74 13.35
N VAL A 4 -23.50 -15.09 13.46
CA VAL A 4 -22.45 -14.40 12.68
C VAL A 4 -22.07 -15.13 11.38
N SER A 5 -22.58 -16.33 11.17
CA SER A 5 -22.18 -17.15 10.01
C SER A 5 -22.86 -16.75 8.69
N SER A 6 -24.10 -16.27 8.72
CA SER A 6 -24.85 -15.94 7.48
C SER A 6 -24.47 -14.59 6.87
N ALA A 7 -24.24 -13.57 7.69
CA ALA A 7 -23.78 -12.27 7.21
C ALA A 7 -22.43 -12.31 6.50
N ALA A 8 -21.65 -13.35 6.78
CA ALA A 8 -20.33 -13.53 6.20
C ALA A 8 -20.32 -13.88 4.70
N SER A 9 -21.41 -14.44 4.15
CA SER A 9 -21.54 -14.77 2.73
C SER A 9 -22.02 -13.58 1.88
N ASP A 10 -22.57 -12.55 2.52
CA ASP A 10 -23.21 -11.42 1.86
C ASP A 10 -22.32 -10.18 1.77
N VAL A 11 -21.00 -10.36 1.93
CA VAL A 11 -20.01 -9.28 1.85
C VAL A 11 -18.86 -9.68 0.92
N TYR A 12 -18.46 -8.80 0.02
CA TYR A 12 -17.18 -8.95 -0.70
C TYR A 12 -16.04 -8.75 0.30
N LYS A 13 -15.30 -9.81 0.62
CA LYS A 13 -14.39 -9.83 1.77
C LYS A 13 -12.93 -9.66 1.39
N ARG A 14 -12.26 -8.79 2.15
CA ARG A 14 -10.82 -8.86 2.38
C ARG A 14 -10.57 -9.28 3.82
N GLN A 15 -9.50 -10.03 4.05
CA GLN A 15 -9.13 -10.52 5.37
C GLN A 15 -7.69 -10.15 5.68
N VAL A 16 -7.45 -9.75 6.92
CA VAL A 16 -6.12 -9.49 7.46
C VAL A 16 -5.77 -10.63 8.41
N HIS A 17 -4.59 -11.21 8.22
CA HIS A 17 -4.09 -12.32 9.03
C HIS A 17 -2.72 -11.98 9.61
N THR A 18 -2.39 -12.64 10.73
CA THR A 18 -1.00 -12.69 11.19
C THR A 18 -0.16 -13.51 10.22
N LYS A 19 1.18 -13.42 10.32
CA LYS A 19 2.11 -14.30 9.59
C LYS A 19 1.83 -15.78 9.85
N GLY A 20 1.28 -16.13 11.02
CA GLY A 20 0.86 -17.49 11.39
C GLY A 20 -0.57 -17.87 10.95
N GLY A 21 -1.20 -17.10 10.06
CA GLY A 21 -2.50 -17.43 9.46
C GLY A 21 -3.73 -17.14 10.31
N LYS A 22 -3.60 -16.58 11.52
CA LYS A 22 -4.75 -16.24 12.37
C LYS A 22 -5.43 -14.98 11.84
N ARG A 23 -6.75 -15.04 11.62
CA ARG A 23 -7.55 -13.91 11.18
C ARG A 23 -7.61 -12.82 12.25
N LEU A 24 -7.22 -11.62 11.88
CA LEU A 24 -7.28 -10.41 12.73
C LEU A 24 -8.49 -9.56 12.41
N ALA A 25 -8.82 -9.42 11.13
CA ALA A 25 -9.95 -8.64 10.67
C ALA A 25 -10.54 -9.21 9.39
N SER A 26 -11.79 -8.90 9.13
CA SER A 26 -12.43 -9.02 7.82
C SER A 26 -13.21 -7.75 7.52
N PHE A 27 -13.17 -7.27 6.29
CA PHE A 27 -13.90 -6.09 5.88
C PHE A 27 -14.29 -6.19 4.41
N GLY A 28 -15.28 -5.43 4.02
CA GLY A 28 -15.78 -5.41 2.66
C GLY A 28 -17.06 -4.61 2.50
N VAL A 29 -17.66 -4.74 1.32
CA VAL A 29 -18.91 -4.08 0.96
C VAL A 29 -20.06 -5.06 1.15
N VAL A 30 -21.12 -4.62 1.82
CA VAL A 30 -22.35 -5.41 2.02
C VAL A 30 -23.05 -5.60 0.68
N THR A 31 -23.53 -6.81 0.41
CA THR A 31 -24.20 -7.11 -0.86
C THR A 31 -25.51 -6.35 -1.03
N LYS A 32 -25.80 -5.99 -2.28
CA LYS A 32 -27.07 -5.30 -2.62
C LYS A 32 -28.32 -6.08 -2.19
N LYS A 33 -28.23 -7.43 -2.18
CA LYS A 33 -29.34 -8.29 -1.73
C LYS A 33 -29.68 -8.03 -0.26
N LEU A 34 -28.66 -7.96 0.59
CA LEU A 34 -28.86 -7.70 2.02
C LEU A 34 -29.32 -6.27 2.26
N LEU A 35 -28.75 -5.29 1.58
CA LEU A 35 -29.15 -3.89 1.68
C LEU A 35 -30.62 -3.69 1.35
N LYS A 36 -31.10 -4.30 0.26
CA LYS A 36 -32.51 -4.25 -0.14
C LYS A 36 -33.47 -4.89 0.89
N ALA A 37 -33.03 -5.93 1.60
CA ALA A 37 -33.86 -6.55 2.65
C ALA A 37 -34.11 -5.62 3.85
N PHE A 38 -33.31 -4.55 3.98
CA PHE A 38 -33.41 -3.55 5.03
C PHE A 38 -33.74 -2.14 4.50
N ASP A 39 -34.18 -2.03 3.23
CA ASP A 39 -34.51 -0.76 2.56
C ASP A 39 -33.34 0.26 2.60
N ILE A 40 -32.10 -0.23 2.44
CA ILE A 40 -30.90 0.59 2.40
C ILE A 40 -30.46 0.77 0.95
N ASP A 41 -30.48 2.01 0.45
CA ASP A 41 -30.09 2.35 -0.92
C ASP A 41 -28.59 2.66 -1.05
N ASN A 42 -27.97 3.14 0.01
CA ASN A 42 -26.56 3.51 0.02
C ASN A 42 -25.63 2.30 0.15
N GLU A 43 -24.43 2.42 -0.40
CA GLU A 43 -23.39 1.42 -0.19
C GLU A 43 -22.94 1.41 1.27
N VAL A 44 -22.88 0.21 1.88
CA VAL A 44 -22.48 0.04 3.28
C VAL A 44 -21.19 -0.77 3.34
N TYR A 45 -20.23 -0.25 4.05
CA TYR A 45 -18.97 -0.93 4.37
C TYR A 45 -19.10 -1.60 5.74
N TYR A 46 -18.59 -2.82 5.83
CA TYR A 46 -18.60 -3.62 7.05
C TYR A 46 -17.18 -4.02 7.43
N ALA A 47 -16.87 -3.96 8.72
CA ALA A 47 -15.63 -4.47 9.27
C ALA A 47 -15.89 -5.28 10.54
N ASP A 48 -15.29 -6.47 10.63
CA ASP A 48 -15.27 -7.34 11.80
C ASP A 48 -13.83 -7.52 12.28
N LEU A 49 -13.57 -7.15 13.54
CA LEU A 49 -12.25 -7.15 14.15
C LEU A 49 -12.20 -8.21 15.26
N ASN A 50 -11.28 -9.18 15.14
CA ASN A 50 -11.00 -10.11 16.20
C ASN A 50 -10.12 -9.47 17.27
N TRP A 51 -10.75 -8.73 18.18
CA TRP A 51 -10.06 -7.96 19.22
C TRP A 51 -9.09 -8.79 20.05
N LYS A 52 -9.49 -10.02 20.42
CA LYS A 52 -8.65 -10.93 21.20
C LYS A 52 -7.34 -11.29 20.49
N GLU A 53 -7.41 -11.60 19.19
CA GLU A 53 -6.23 -11.95 18.41
C GLU A 53 -5.41 -10.70 18.06
N LEU A 54 -6.04 -9.54 17.87
CA LEU A 54 -5.34 -8.25 17.72
C LEU A 54 -4.52 -7.94 18.98
N MET A 55 -5.12 -8.02 20.17
CA MET A 55 -4.41 -7.76 21.43
C MET A 55 -3.27 -8.74 21.66
N LYS A 56 -3.41 -10.00 21.25
CA LYS A 56 -2.30 -10.95 21.31
C LYS A 56 -1.19 -10.59 20.32
N ALA A 57 -1.55 -10.20 19.10
CA ALA A 57 -0.57 -9.88 18.06
C ALA A 57 0.30 -8.66 18.43
N ILE A 58 -0.27 -7.66 19.10
CA ILE A 58 0.47 -6.45 19.51
C ILE A 58 1.18 -6.59 20.86
N ARG A 59 0.91 -7.66 21.63
CA ARG A 59 1.48 -7.83 22.97
C ARG A 59 3.01 -7.84 23.01
N SER A 60 3.65 -8.29 21.94
CA SER A 60 5.11 -8.33 21.81
C SER A 60 5.71 -7.04 21.24
N VAL A 61 4.88 -6.10 20.79
CA VAL A 61 5.34 -4.82 20.22
C VAL A 61 5.85 -3.97 21.38
N LYS A 62 7.15 -3.69 21.36
CA LYS A 62 7.78 -2.77 22.31
C LYS A 62 7.74 -1.36 21.72
N ILE A 63 7.19 -0.42 22.47
CA ILE A 63 7.29 0.99 22.14
C ILE A 63 8.72 1.42 22.49
N SER A 64 9.47 1.89 21.48
CA SER A 64 10.82 2.44 21.67
C SER A 64 10.83 3.87 21.17
N TYR A 65 11.45 4.73 21.94
CA TYR A 65 11.77 6.09 21.50
C TYR A 65 12.93 6.05 20.53
N LYS A 66 12.80 6.77 19.41
CA LYS A 66 13.89 7.04 18.47
C LYS A 66 13.94 8.54 18.26
N GLU A 67 15.13 9.15 18.44
CA GLU A 67 15.33 10.56 18.12
C GLU A 67 14.96 10.85 16.66
N ILE A 68 14.31 11.99 16.45
CA ILE A 68 14.07 12.48 15.10
C ILE A 68 15.41 12.82 14.47
N SER A 69 15.63 12.35 13.24
CA SER A 69 16.84 12.63 12.51
C SER A 69 17.09 14.14 12.37
N LYS A 70 18.31 14.56 12.63
CA LYS A 70 18.76 15.96 12.42
C LYS A 70 18.92 16.30 10.94
N PHE A 71 18.98 15.29 10.08
CA PHE A 71 19.17 15.45 8.65
C PHE A 71 17.82 15.37 7.94
N PRO A 72 17.52 16.33 7.04
CA PRO A 72 16.23 16.41 6.38
C PRO A 72 16.02 15.21 5.45
N ALA A 73 14.77 14.71 5.41
CA ALA A 73 14.34 13.77 4.40
C ALA A 73 14.02 14.51 3.08
N VAL A 74 14.21 13.81 1.97
CA VAL A 74 13.90 14.32 0.63
C VAL A 74 12.83 13.45 0.00
N LYS A 75 11.72 14.06 -0.40
CA LYS A 75 10.62 13.40 -1.12
C LYS A 75 10.80 13.59 -2.62
N ARG A 76 10.64 12.52 -3.40
CA ARG A 76 10.66 12.52 -4.86
C ARG A 76 9.48 11.75 -5.38
N ASP A 77 8.76 12.34 -6.32
CA ASP A 77 7.56 11.78 -6.91
C ASP A 77 7.83 11.32 -8.34
N LEU A 78 7.26 10.18 -8.71
CA LEU A 78 7.28 9.66 -10.06
C LEU A 78 5.85 9.34 -10.51
N ALA A 79 5.51 9.73 -11.72
CA ALA A 79 4.32 9.25 -12.40
C ALA A 79 4.71 8.06 -13.30
N LEU A 80 4.25 6.87 -12.95
CA LEU A 80 4.60 5.61 -13.60
C LEU A 80 3.41 5.11 -14.42
N LEU A 81 3.59 5.00 -15.73
CA LEU A 81 2.65 4.33 -16.63
C LEU A 81 2.95 2.82 -16.60
N LEU A 82 1.95 2.02 -16.25
CA LEU A 82 2.07 0.59 -15.98
C LEU A 82 0.91 -0.20 -16.59
N ASP A 83 1.09 -1.49 -16.76
CA ASP A 83 -0.01 -2.40 -17.06
C ASP A 83 -0.99 -2.48 -15.88
N LYS A 84 -2.30 -2.61 -16.16
CA LYS A 84 -3.35 -2.67 -15.12
C LYS A 84 -3.13 -3.78 -14.09
N ASN A 85 -2.49 -4.87 -14.50
CA ASN A 85 -2.25 -6.03 -13.63
C ASN A 85 -1.15 -5.81 -12.60
N VAL A 86 -0.24 -4.85 -12.81
CA VAL A 86 0.87 -4.57 -11.89
C VAL A 86 0.32 -4.05 -10.57
N GLN A 87 0.69 -4.71 -9.48
CA GLN A 87 0.27 -4.30 -8.14
C GLN A 87 1.29 -3.33 -7.52
N PHE A 88 0.80 -2.41 -6.67
CA PHE A 88 1.69 -1.48 -5.96
C PHE A 88 2.75 -2.19 -5.12
N ALA A 89 2.41 -3.33 -4.51
CA ALA A 89 3.35 -4.15 -3.74
C ALA A 89 4.58 -4.61 -4.54
N GLU A 90 4.47 -4.75 -5.88
CA GLU A 90 5.61 -5.09 -6.74
C GLU A 90 6.56 -3.91 -6.90
N ILE A 91 6.00 -2.69 -7.04
CA ILE A 91 6.78 -1.44 -7.09
C ILE A 91 7.51 -1.25 -5.78
N GLU A 92 6.79 -1.35 -4.67
CA GLU A 92 7.33 -1.22 -3.31
C GLU A 92 8.49 -2.19 -3.08
N LYS A 93 8.30 -3.47 -3.42
CA LYS A 93 9.34 -4.49 -3.31
C LYS A 93 10.58 -4.16 -4.13
N ILE A 94 10.40 -3.77 -5.41
CA ILE A 94 11.52 -3.41 -6.28
C ILE A 94 12.26 -2.19 -5.73
N ALA A 95 11.54 -1.21 -5.22
CA ALA A 95 12.11 0.00 -4.66
C ALA A 95 13.00 -0.30 -3.43
N TYR A 96 12.50 -1.07 -2.47
CA TYR A 96 13.28 -1.46 -1.29
C TYR A 96 14.43 -2.43 -1.63
N ASP A 97 14.27 -3.29 -2.64
CA ASP A 97 15.38 -4.13 -3.13
C ASP A 97 16.46 -3.30 -3.82
N THR A 98 16.10 -2.18 -4.45
CA THR A 98 17.01 -1.27 -5.14
C THR A 98 17.80 -0.39 -4.20
N GLU A 99 17.13 0.17 -3.17
CA GLU A 99 17.75 1.06 -2.18
C GLU A 99 17.28 0.70 -0.76
N LYS A 100 18.15 -0.03 -0.05
CA LYS A 100 17.81 -0.60 1.27
C LYS A 100 18.11 0.34 2.45
N LYS A 101 18.98 1.32 2.26
CA LYS A 101 19.49 2.16 3.37
C LYS A 101 18.81 3.53 3.42
N LEU A 102 18.77 4.19 2.28
CA LEU A 102 18.34 5.58 2.17
C LEU A 102 16.86 5.71 1.88
N LEU A 103 16.22 4.72 1.25
CA LEU A 103 14.78 4.70 1.03
C LEU A 103 14.05 4.35 2.34
N LYS A 104 13.28 5.28 2.86
CA LYS A 104 12.54 5.12 4.12
C LYS A 104 11.09 4.75 3.89
N GLU A 105 10.47 5.29 2.86
CA GLU A 105 9.06 5.09 2.56
C GLU A 105 8.78 5.14 1.06
N VAL A 106 7.82 4.34 0.64
CA VAL A 106 7.24 4.36 -0.71
C VAL A 106 5.74 4.49 -0.55
N GLU A 107 5.16 5.55 -1.10
CA GLU A 107 3.74 5.86 -0.95
C GLU A 107 3.07 5.97 -2.33
N LEU A 108 1.94 5.28 -2.50
CA LEU A 108 1.05 5.48 -3.64
C LEU A 108 0.00 6.52 -3.25
N PHE A 109 0.07 7.71 -3.84
CA PHE A 109 -0.84 8.80 -3.47
C PHE A 109 -1.91 9.10 -4.53
N ASP A 110 -1.73 8.62 -5.77
CA ASP A 110 -2.77 8.75 -6.80
C ASP A 110 -2.75 7.58 -7.79
N VAL A 111 -3.94 7.20 -8.27
CA VAL A 111 -4.15 6.16 -9.29
C VAL A 111 -5.07 6.71 -10.36
N TYR A 112 -4.56 6.86 -11.56
CA TYR A 112 -5.35 7.31 -12.68
C TYR A 112 -5.58 6.18 -13.69
N GLU A 113 -6.86 5.91 -13.97
CA GLU A 113 -7.33 5.02 -15.03
C GLU A 113 -8.34 5.79 -15.88
N GLY A 114 -7.94 6.32 -17.01
CA GLY A 114 -8.81 7.18 -17.80
C GLY A 114 -8.56 7.11 -19.30
N LYS A 115 -9.43 7.78 -20.05
CA LYS A 115 -9.47 7.77 -21.53
C LYS A 115 -8.18 8.30 -22.19
N ASN A 116 -7.34 9.02 -21.45
CA ASN A 116 -6.09 9.59 -21.96
C ASN A 116 -4.89 8.64 -21.82
N LEU A 117 -5.13 7.39 -21.44
CA LEU A 117 -4.11 6.34 -21.38
C LEU A 117 -4.37 5.29 -22.44
N GLU A 118 -3.31 4.60 -22.85
CA GLU A 118 -3.42 3.42 -23.72
C GLU A 118 -4.34 2.37 -23.06
N PRO A 119 -5.16 1.65 -23.87
CA PRO A 119 -5.98 0.56 -23.34
C PRO A 119 -5.12 -0.47 -22.57
N GLY A 120 -5.59 -0.87 -21.38
CA GLY A 120 -4.88 -1.83 -20.54
C GLY A 120 -3.78 -1.21 -19.66
N LYS A 121 -3.58 0.10 -19.67
CA LYS A 121 -2.63 0.83 -18.84
C LYS A 121 -3.32 1.60 -17.72
N LYS A 122 -2.55 1.89 -16.67
CA LYS A 122 -2.87 2.79 -15.57
C LYS A 122 -1.66 3.64 -15.23
N SER A 123 -1.89 4.77 -14.59
CA SER A 123 -0.82 5.63 -14.07
C SER A 123 -0.84 5.62 -12.56
N TYR A 124 0.29 5.31 -11.94
CA TYR A 124 0.50 5.44 -10.51
C TYR A 124 1.37 6.66 -10.22
N ALA A 125 0.91 7.51 -9.31
CA ALA A 125 1.73 8.57 -8.73
C ALA A 125 2.32 8.07 -7.42
N VAL A 126 3.63 7.86 -7.42
CA VAL A 126 4.37 7.22 -6.32
C VAL A 126 5.40 8.18 -5.77
N SER A 127 5.39 8.36 -4.45
CA SER A 127 6.39 9.13 -3.70
C SER A 127 7.44 8.21 -3.10
N PHE A 128 8.68 8.64 -3.16
CA PHE A 128 9.83 7.99 -2.54
C PHE A 128 10.45 8.94 -1.52
N LEU A 129 10.43 8.54 -0.25
CA LEU A 129 11.04 9.30 0.84
C LEU A 129 12.47 8.78 1.09
N LEU A 130 13.45 9.63 0.82
CA LEU A 130 14.87 9.33 1.00
C LEU A 130 15.44 10.08 2.20
N GLN A 131 16.17 9.41 3.07
CA GLN A 131 16.85 10.01 4.21
C GLN A 131 18.09 9.24 4.61
N ASP A 132 19.17 9.94 4.91
CA ASP A 132 20.33 9.41 5.60
C ASP A 132 20.32 9.90 7.06
N GLU A 133 20.60 9.01 7.99
CA GLU A 133 20.63 9.36 9.42
C GLU A 133 21.99 9.98 9.84
N SER A 134 22.98 9.93 8.96
CA SER A 134 24.35 10.38 9.23
C SER A 134 24.76 11.65 8.51
N GLN A 135 24.06 12.03 7.44
CA GLN A 135 24.40 13.20 6.62
C GLN A 135 23.19 13.72 5.81
N THR A 136 23.28 14.96 5.36
CA THR A 136 22.32 15.53 4.42
C THR A 136 22.57 14.94 3.03
N LEU A 137 21.51 14.47 2.38
CA LEU A 137 21.58 13.98 1.01
C LEU A 137 21.82 15.14 0.04
N ASN A 138 22.74 14.98 -0.89
CA ASN A 138 22.96 15.93 -1.97
C ASN A 138 22.27 15.49 -3.27
N ASP A 139 22.04 16.43 -4.18
CA ASP A 139 21.30 16.16 -5.42
C ASP A 139 21.92 15.03 -6.26
N LYS A 140 23.24 14.95 -6.34
CA LYS A 140 23.92 13.87 -7.07
C LYS A 140 23.61 12.48 -6.54
N MET A 141 23.53 12.35 -5.20
CA MET A 141 23.15 11.09 -4.56
C MET A 141 21.70 10.74 -4.84
N ILE A 142 20.82 11.73 -4.71
CA ILE A 142 19.38 11.58 -4.95
C ILE A 142 19.15 11.17 -6.40
N ASP A 143 19.72 11.88 -7.37
CA ASP A 143 19.56 11.60 -8.80
C ASP A 143 20.07 10.21 -9.18
N LYS A 144 21.18 9.78 -8.59
CA LYS A 144 21.71 8.43 -8.79
C LYS A 144 20.75 7.35 -8.28
N ILE A 145 20.16 7.55 -7.09
CA ILE A 145 19.18 6.62 -6.52
C ILE A 145 17.93 6.59 -7.40
N MET A 146 17.39 7.75 -7.75
CA MET A 146 16.18 7.87 -8.57
C MET A 146 16.39 7.25 -9.95
N SER A 147 17.51 7.50 -10.61
CA SER A 147 17.83 6.89 -11.91
C SER A 147 17.89 5.36 -11.83
N LYS A 148 18.46 4.82 -10.75
CA LYS A 148 18.51 3.37 -10.51
C LYS A 148 17.13 2.78 -10.23
N LEU A 149 16.29 3.50 -9.48
CA LEU A 149 14.90 3.12 -9.21
C LEU A 149 14.09 3.05 -10.50
N VAL A 150 14.13 4.13 -11.29
CA VAL A 150 13.44 4.20 -12.58
C VAL A 150 13.86 3.04 -13.48
N LYS A 151 15.16 2.85 -13.67
CA LYS A 151 15.68 1.76 -14.51
C LYS A 151 15.18 0.38 -14.05
N ASN A 152 15.23 0.10 -12.75
CA ASN A 152 14.78 -1.19 -12.25
C ASN A 152 13.25 -1.39 -12.38
N LEU A 153 12.47 -0.33 -12.28
CA LEU A 153 11.02 -0.37 -12.50
C LEU A 153 10.70 -0.56 -13.99
N GLU A 154 11.46 0.09 -14.88
CA GLU A 154 11.35 -0.12 -16.34
C GLU A 154 11.71 -1.56 -16.71
N ASP A 155 12.86 -2.06 -16.26
CA ASP A 155 13.39 -3.39 -16.61
C ASP A 155 12.49 -4.53 -16.09
N LYS A 156 11.90 -4.39 -14.89
CA LYS A 156 11.15 -5.47 -14.24
C LYS A 156 9.66 -5.42 -14.45
N LEU A 157 9.08 -4.23 -14.61
CA LEU A 157 7.62 -4.03 -14.73
C LEU A 157 7.21 -3.39 -16.05
N GLY A 158 8.15 -3.05 -16.92
CA GLY A 158 7.86 -2.30 -18.14
C GLY A 158 7.28 -0.91 -17.86
N ALA A 159 7.57 -0.35 -16.68
CA ALA A 159 7.11 0.98 -16.30
C ALA A 159 7.68 2.04 -17.26
N LYS A 160 6.90 3.07 -17.56
CA LYS A 160 7.37 4.25 -18.29
C LYS A 160 7.10 5.49 -17.47
N LEU A 161 8.03 6.42 -17.45
CA LEU A 161 7.77 7.74 -16.87
C LEU A 161 6.77 8.51 -17.74
N ARG A 162 5.84 9.18 -17.07
CA ARG A 162 4.83 10.03 -17.70
C ARG A 162 5.16 11.51 -17.50
#